data_31716176fa6a031a21ad789119ef8ad0
#
_entry.id   31716176fa6a031a21ad789119ef8ad0
#
_cell.length_a   1.000
_cell.length_b   1.000
_cell.length_c   1.000
_cell.angle_alpha   90.00
_cell.angle_beta   90.00
_cell.angle_gamma   90.00
#
_symmetry.space_group_name_H-M   'P 1'
#
loop_
_entity.id
_entity.type
_entity.pdbx_description
1 polymer ?
#
loop_
_entity_poly.entity_id
_entity_poly.type
_entity_poly.pdbx_seq_one_letter_code
_entity_poly.pdbx_strand_id
1 'polypeptide(L)'
;MPDSDITILLVDDEEMVLTSIRSFLAIETDYRVHTFTSPVKALQELDRLNIDLVISDYLMPDMDGITFLGRVKERFPQVPRILLTGYADKENTMKAINDVGLYQYIEKPWNNDDLKLIIRNGLEKTILLKRLEERIREVERAQNELTEVQKQILRIFA
;
A
#
# COMPACT_ATOMS: atom_id res chain seq x y z
N MET A 1 15.34 -7.61 1.30
CA MET A 1 14.19 -8.09 0.52
C MET A 1 13.44 -6.92 -0.06
N PRO A 2 13.23 -6.88 -1.37
CA PRO A 2 12.61 -5.71 -2.00
C PRO A 2 11.18 -5.42 -1.52
N ASP A 3 10.44 -6.45 -1.09
CA ASP A 3 9.05 -6.29 -0.67
C ASP A 3 8.89 -5.95 0.81
N SER A 4 9.96 -5.95 1.60
CA SER A 4 9.91 -5.61 3.03
C SER A 4 9.66 -4.12 3.28
N ASP A 5 9.85 -3.27 2.28
CA ASP A 5 9.58 -1.84 2.36
C ASP A 5 8.14 -1.47 1.98
N ILE A 6 7.31 -2.47 1.67
CA ILE A 6 5.91 -2.25 1.31
C ILE A 6 5.04 -2.30 2.55
N THR A 7 4.22 -1.28 2.72
CA THR A 7 3.29 -1.17 3.84
C THR A 7 1.85 -1.15 3.34
N ILE A 8 1.03 -2.06 3.87
CA ILE A 8 -0.38 -2.20 3.54
C ILE A 8 -1.22 -1.81 4.75
N LEU A 9 -2.25 -1.02 4.53
CA LEU A 9 -3.25 -0.66 5.53
C LEU A 9 -4.52 -1.47 5.28
N LEU A 10 -5.01 -2.17 6.31
CA LEU A 10 -6.27 -2.89 6.30
C LEU A 10 -7.24 -2.24 7.28
N VAL A 11 -8.44 -1.93 6.83
CA VAL A 11 -9.50 -1.38 7.68
C VAL A 11 -10.79 -2.19 7.51
N ASP A 12 -11.26 -2.79 8.60
CA ASP A 12 -12.48 -3.59 8.64
C ASP A 12 -12.94 -3.66 10.09
N ASP A 13 -14.21 -3.41 10.36
CA ASP A 13 -14.74 -3.47 11.72
C ASP A 13 -14.79 -4.89 12.31
N GLU A 14 -14.66 -5.91 11.47
CA GLU A 14 -14.56 -7.31 11.90
C GLU A 14 -13.10 -7.73 12.05
N GLU A 15 -12.66 -7.94 13.29
CA GLU A 15 -11.29 -8.37 13.56
C GLU A 15 -10.93 -9.70 12.89
N MET A 16 -11.88 -10.60 12.72
CA MET A 16 -11.64 -11.88 12.05
C MET A 16 -11.18 -11.70 10.61
N VAL A 17 -11.74 -10.71 9.91
CA VAL A 17 -11.35 -10.38 8.54
C VAL A 17 -9.90 -9.86 8.51
N LEU A 18 -9.58 -8.93 9.41
CA LEU A 18 -8.24 -8.36 9.54
C LEU A 18 -7.21 -9.44 9.85
N THR A 19 -7.51 -10.32 10.80
CA THR A 19 -6.63 -11.42 11.20
C THR A 19 -6.40 -12.40 10.05
N SER A 20 -7.46 -12.75 9.33
CA SER A 20 -7.39 -13.66 8.19
C SER A 20 -6.47 -13.13 7.08
N ILE A 21 -6.67 -11.89 6.68
CA ILE A 21 -5.85 -11.27 5.63
C ILE A 21 -4.41 -11.07 6.11
N ARG A 22 -4.23 -10.54 7.31
CA ARG A 22 -2.89 -10.31 7.86
C ARG A 22 -2.08 -11.59 7.97
N SER A 23 -2.70 -12.67 8.49
CA SER A 23 -2.03 -13.97 8.63
C SER A 23 -1.63 -14.54 7.28
N PHE A 24 -2.51 -14.45 6.30
CA PHE A 24 -2.22 -14.91 4.94
C PHE A 24 -1.04 -14.13 4.33
N LEU A 25 -1.06 -12.82 4.42
CA LEU A 25 0.01 -11.98 3.87
C LEU A 25 1.33 -12.16 4.61
N ALA A 26 1.29 -12.42 5.92
CA ALA A 26 2.50 -12.69 6.71
C ALA A 26 3.21 -13.96 6.27
N ILE A 27 2.46 -14.99 5.87
CA ILE A 27 3.02 -16.25 5.40
C ILE A 27 3.52 -16.14 3.95
N GLU A 28 2.75 -15.45 3.10
CA GLU A 28 2.97 -15.46 1.65
C GLU A 28 3.82 -14.29 1.14
N THR A 29 4.03 -13.25 1.97
CA THR A 29 4.72 -12.03 1.55
C THR A 29 5.59 -11.48 2.68
N ASP A 30 6.43 -10.49 2.33
CA ASP A 30 7.22 -9.70 3.29
C ASP A 30 6.59 -8.33 3.57
N TYR A 31 5.35 -8.09 3.18
CA TYR A 31 4.69 -6.82 3.39
C TYR A 31 4.47 -6.52 4.87
N ARG A 32 4.62 -5.26 5.25
CA ARG A 32 4.20 -4.78 6.57
C ARG A 32 2.72 -4.48 6.50
N VAL A 33 1.95 -5.02 7.44
CA VAL A 33 0.50 -4.88 7.45
C VAL A 33 0.07 -4.20 8.74
N HIS A 34 -0.59 -3.07 8.61
CA HIS A 34 -1.23 -2.36 9.71
C HIS A 34 -2.74 -2.56 9.62
N THR A 35 -3.36 -2.87 10.74
CA THR A 35 -4.80 -3.15 10.79
C THR A 35 -5.51 -2.18 11.74
N PHE A 36 -6.70 -1.74 11.34
CA PHE A 36 -7.56 -0.89 12.14
C PHE A 36 -9.00 -1.37 12.04
N THR A 37 -9.68 -1.42 13.17
CA THR A 37 -11.13 -1.69 13.20
C THR A 37 -11.94 -0.41 13.03
N SER A 38 -11.31 0.76 13.17
CA SER A 38 -11.94 2.07 13.04
C SER A 38 -11.33 2.86 11.89
N PRO A 39 -12.12 3.27 10.88
CA PRO A 39 -11.61 4.11 9.79
C PRO A 39 -11.18 5.50 10.30
N VAL A 40 -11.84 6.02 11.34
CA VAL A 40 -11.47 7.31 11.93
C VAL A 40 -10.07 7.25 12.53
N LYS A 41 -9.76 6.19 13.27
CA LYS A 41 -8.42 5.98 13.85
C LYS A 41 -7.36 5.78 12.77
N ALA A 42 -7.70 5.04 11.72
CA ALA A 42 -6.81 4.84 10.58
C ALA A 42 -6.43 6.18 9.94
N LEU A 43 -7.39 7.08 9.74
CA LEU A 43 -7.13 8.41 9.18
C LEU A 43 -6.22 9.24 10.08
N GLN A 44 -6.36 9.15 11.41
CA GLN A 44 -5.51 9.86 12.35
C GLN A 44 -4.04 9.42 12.28
N GLU A 45 -3.81 8.15 11.98
CA GLU A 45 -2.48 7.54 11.90
C GLU A 45 -1.87 7.56 10.49
N LEU A 46 -2.64 7.99 9.50
CA LEU A 46 -2.32 7.82 8.09
C LEU A 46 -0.97 8.44 7.69
N ASP A 47 -0.67 9.64 8.16
CA ASP A 47 0.57 10.34 7.82
C ASP A 47 1.82 9.66 8.40
N ARG A 48 1.66 8.97 9.52
CA ARG A 48 2.75 8.28 10.21
C ARG A 48 3.10 6.93 9.56
N LEU A 49 2.15 6.29 8.90
CA LEU A 49 2.28 4.91 8.46
C LEU A 49 3.04 4.73 7.15
N ASN A 50 3.10 5.75 6.30
CA ASN A 50 3.74 5.67 4.97
C ASN A 50 3.20 4.50 4.14
N ILE A 51 1.89 4.44 3.97
CA ILE A 51 1.23 3.32 3.29
C ILE A 51 1.46 3.32 1.79
N ASP A 52 1.54 2.12 1.22
CA ASP A 52 1.70 1.90 -0.22
C ASP A 52 0.44 1.37 -0.88
N LEU A 53 -0.47 0.80 -0.11
CA LEU A 53 -1.75 0.28 -0.57
C LEU A 53 -2.72 0.24 0.60
N VAL A 54 -3.99 0.48 0.35
CA VAL A 54 -5.04 0.41 1.37
C VAL A 54 -6.19 -0.49 0.92
N ILE A 55 -6.65 -1.32 1.84
CA ILE A 55 -7.83 -2.17 1.66
C ILE A 55 -8.82 -1.81 2.76
N SER A 56 -10.05 -1.51 2.39
CA SER A 56 -11.11 -1.15 3.33
C SER A 56 -12.38 -1.94 3.07
N ASP A 57 -13.05 -2.37 4.13
CA ASP A 57 -14.41 -2.86 4.05
C ASP A 57 -15.35 -1.73 3.65
N TYR A 58 -16.49 -2.08 3.05
CA TYR A 58 -17.50 -1.11 2.63
C TYR A 58 -18.30 -0.60 3.84
N LEU A 59 -18.97 -1.52 4.52
CA LEU A 59 -19.90 -1.16 5.61
C LEU A 59 -19.19 -1.23 6.96
N MET A 60 -18.97 -0.07 7.55
CA MET A 60 -18.36 0.06 8.86
C MET A 60 -19.13 1.11 9.68
N PRO A 61 -19.18 0.98 11.02
CA PRO A 61 -19.72 2.04 11.86
C PRO A 61 -18.95 3.35 11.69
N ASP A 62 -19.63 4.47 11.89
CA ASP A 62 -19.10 5.85 11.87
C ASP A 62 -18.73 6.38 10.50
N MET A 63 -18.15 5.57 9.64
CA MET A 63 -17.71 5.99 8.30
C MET A 63 -17.67 4.78 7.37
N ASP A 64 -18.32 4.85 6.21
CA ASP A 64 -18.25 3.76 5.24
C ASP A 64 -16.89 3.75 4.51
N GLY A 65 -16.59 2.62 3.86
CA GLY A 65 -15.31 2.44 3.18
C GLY A 65 -15.09 3.37 2.00
N ILE A 66 -16.15 3.76 1.31
CA ILE A 66 -16.05 4.69 0.17
C ILE A 66 -15.64 6.08 0.65
N THR A 67 -16.29 6.57 1.72
CA THR A 67 -15.92 7.84 2.35
C THR A 67 -14.48 7.82 2.86
N PHE A 68 -14.12 6.72 3.55
CA PHE A 68 -12.77 6.53 4.05
C PHE A 68 -11.73 6.56 2.93
N LEU A 69 -11.94 5.78 1.88
CA LEU A 69 -11.02 5.71 0.74
C LEU A 69 -10.94 7.03 -0.03
N GLY A 70 -12.06 7.78 -0.08
CA GLY A 70 -12.07 9.12 -0.65
C GLY A 70 -11.16 10.09 0.09
N ARG A 71 -11.14 10.01 1.41
CA ARG A 71 -10.24 10.83 2.25
C ARG A 71 -8.79 10.40 2.13
N VAL A 72 -8.53 9.10 1.97
CA VAL A 72 -7.19 8.61 1.66
C VAL A 72 -6.71 9.17 0.33
N LYS A 73 -7.57 9.17 -0.68
CA LYS A 73 -7.25 9.72 -2.01
C LYS A 73 -6.87 11.20 -1.95
N GLU A 74 -7.57 11.99 -1.16
CA GLU A 74 -7.28 13.42 -1.02
C GLU A 74 -5.87 13.68 -0.51
N ARG A 75 -5.40 12.85 0.41
CA ARG A 75 -4.08 12.99 1.04
C ARG A 75 -2.98 12.23 0.31
N PHE A 76 -3.29 11.07 -0.25
CA PHE A 76 -2.35 10.17 -0.92
C PHE A 76 -2.94 9.64 -2.23
N PRO A 77 -3.05 10.49 -3.27
CA PRO A 77 -3.73 10.10 -4.51
C PRO A 77 -3.03 8.97 -5.27
N GLN A 78 -1.74 8.72 -5.02
CA GLN A 78 -0.97 7.68 -5.69
C GLN A 78 -1.14 6.29 -5.06
N VAL A 79 -1.68 6.22 -3.85
CA VAL A 79 -1.84 4.94 -3.13
C VAL A 79 -3.02 4.18 -3.73
N PRO A 80 -2.83 2.94 -4.22
CA PRO A 80 -3.93 2.11 -4.71
C PRO A 80 -4.94 1.84 -3.59
N ARG A 81 -6.22 1.96 -3.92
CA ARG A 81 -7.34 1.79 -2.99
C ARG A 81 -8.19 0.62 -3.43
N ILE A 82 -8.35 -0.35 -2.54
CA ILE A 82 -9.12 -1.57 -2.78
C ILE A 82 -10.29 -1.60 -1.79
N LEU A 83 -11.48 -1.92 -2.28
CA LEU A 83 -12.69 -2.04 -1.47
C LEU A 83 -13.10 -3.50 -1.34
N LEU A 84 -13.38 -3.95 -0.12
CA LEU A 84 -14.01 -5.24 0.15
C LEU A 84 -15.51 -5.05 0.24
N THR A 85 -16.28 -5.80 -0.54
CA THR A 85 -17.73 -5.64 -0.60
C THR A 85 -18.46 -6.96 -0.39
N GLY A 86 -19.66 -6.90 0.22
CA GLY A 86 -20.59 -8.00 0.18
C GLY A 86 -21.33 -8.03 -1.16
N TYR A 87 -21.92 -9.17 -1.47
CA TYR A 87 -22.67 -9.36 -2.73
C TYR A 87 -23.82 -8.35 -2.89
N ALA A 88 -24.49 -8.01 -1.78
CA ALA A 88 -25.63 -7.08 -1.78
C ALA A 88 -25.25 -5.63 -2.08
N ASP A 89 -23.97 -5.27 -2.00
CA ASP A 89 -23.52 -3.87 -2.12
C ASP A 89 -22.97 -3.55 -3.52
N LYS A 90 -23.05 -4.48 -4.45
CA LYS A 90 -22.42 -4.40 -5.77
C LYS A 90 -22.84 -3.17 -6.59
N GLU A 91 -24.11 -2.85 -6.61
CA GLU A 91 -24.65 -1.70 -7.38
C GLU A 91 -24.13 -0.35 -6.83
N ASN A 92 -24.10 -0.20 -5.52
CA ASN A 92 -23.58 1.00 -4.87
C ASN A 92 -22.07 1.14 -5.07
N THR A 93 -21.37 0.02 -5.13
CA THR A 93 -19.94 -0.03 -5.35
C THR A 93 -19.54 0.46 -6.74
N MET A 94 -20.34 0.16 -7.76
CA MET A 94 -20.05 0.56 -9.13
C MET A 94 -20.02 2.09 -9.31
N LYS A 95 -20.89 2.82 -8.64
CA LYS A 95 -20.86 4.28 -8.63
C LYS A 95 -19.60 4.83 -7.96
N ALA A 96 -19.21 4.22 -6.86
CA ALA A 96 -18.07 4.62 -6.06
C ALA A 96 -16.73 4.40 -6.78
N ILE A 97 -16.63 3.36 -7.60
CA ILE A 97 -15.44 3.08 -8.40
C ILE A 97 -15.09 4.29 -9.26
N ASN A 98 -16.08 4.93 -9.87
CA ASN A 98 -15.88 6.10 -10.72
C ASN A 98 -15.56 7.35 -9.91
N ASP A 99 -16.23 7.56 -8.76
CA ASP A 99 -16.11 8.79 -7.97
C ASP A 99 -14.82 8.82 -7.13
N VAL A 100 -14.44 7.68 -6.56
CA VAL A 100 -13.30 7.57 -5.64
C VAL A 100 -12.03 7.10 -6.35
N GLY A 101 -12.14 6.60 -7.59
CA GLY A 101 -11.01 6.09 -8.33
C GLY A 101 -10.39 4.87 -7.67
N LEU A 102 -11.20 3.86 -7.40
CA LEU A 102 -10.72 2.60 -6.84
C LEU A 102 -9.83 1.88 -7.84
N TYR A 103 -8.73 1.29 -7.33
CA TYR A 103 -7.94 0.37 -8.12
C TYR A 103 -8.76 -0.87 -8.46
N GLN A 104 -9.41 -1.45 -7.47
CA GLN A 104 -10.28 -2.62 -7.65
C GLN A 104 -11.20 -2.81 -6.45
N TYR A 105 -12.32 -3.51 -6.64
CA TYR A 105 -13.11 -4.04 -5.53
C TYR A 105 -12.97 -5.56 -5.49
N ILE A 106 -13.16 -6.15 -4.31
CA ILE A 106 -13.09 -7.59 -4.08
C ILE A 106 -14.36 -8.00 -3.35
N GLU A 107 -15.07 -9.00 -3.88
CA GLU A 107 -16.28 -9.54 -3.24
C GLU A 107 -15.93 -10.51 -2.12
N LYS A 108 -16.63 -10.41 -1.00
CA LYS A 108 -16.58 -11.41 0.07
C LYS A 108 -17.54 -12.56 -0.23
N PRO A 109 -17.18 -13.83 -0.03
CA PRO A 109 -15.86 -14.30 0.36
C PRO A 109 -14.89 -14.28 -0.84
N TRP A 110 -13.64 -13.95 -0.59
CA TRP A 110 -12.61 -13.91 -1.62
C TRP A 110 -11.79 -15.19 -1.64
N ASN A 111 -11.09 -15.41 -2.75
CA ASN A 111 -10.04 -16.42 -2.87
C ASN A 111 -8.71 -15.76 -2.48
N ASN A 112 -7.93 -16.42 -1.62
CA ASN A 112 -6.67 -15.87 -1.13
C ASN A 112 -5.63 -15.65 -2.23
N ASP A 113 -5.57 -16.54 -3.22
CA ASP A 113 -4.63 -16.38 -4.34
C ASP A 113 -5.02 -15.18 -5.21
N ASP A 114 -6.30 -14.96 -5.43
CA ASP A 114 -6.80 -13.79 -6.14
C ASP A 114 -6.50 -12.50 -5.39
N LEU A 115 -6.71 -12.49 -4.08
CA LEU A 115 -6.39 -11.34 -3.22
C LEU A 115 -4.91 -10.98 -3.31
N LYS A 116 -4.04 -11.97 -3.19
CA LYS A 116 -2.58 -11.77 -3.32
C LYS A 116 -2.20 -11.18 -4.66
N LEU A 117 -2.78 -11.70 -5.75
CA LEU A 117 -2.51 -11.24 -7.10
C LEU A 117 -2.98 -9.80 -7.30
N ILE A 118 -4.17 -9.46 -6.82
CA ILE A 118 -4.72 -8.10 -6.91
C ILE A 118 -3.82 -7.11 -6.16
N ILE A 119 -3.40 -7.46 -4.96
CA ILE A 119 -2.49 -6.63 -4.16
C ILE A 119 -1.17 -6.44 -4.90
N ARG A 120 -0.57 -7.51 -5.38
CA ARG A 120 0.70 -7.47 -6.10
C ARG A 120 0.61 -6.60 -7.36
N ASN A 121 -0.43 -6.78 -8.14
CA ASN A 121 -0.64 -5.97 -9.34
C ASN A 121 -0.84 -4.49 -9.01
N GLY A 122 -1.56 -4.19 -7.94
CA GLY A 122 -1.73 -2.82 -7.47
C GLY A 122 -0.43 -2.18 -7.01
N LEU A 123 0.49 -2.96 -6.48
CA LEU A 123 1.77 -2.49 -5.97
C LEU A 123 2.88 -2.47 -7.04
N GLU A 124 2.66 -3.01 -8.22
CA GLU A 124 3.72 -3.19 -9.23
C GLU A 124 4.47 -1.88 -9.53
N LYS A 125 3.75 -0.81 -9.82
CA LYS A 125 4.35 0.49 -10.08
C LYS A 125 5.16 1.00 -8.89
N THR A 126 4.61 0.88 -7.69
CA THR A 126 5.26 1.32 -6.45
C THR A 126 6.55 0.55 -6.21
N ILE A 127 6.52 -0.77 -6.37
CA ILE A 127 7.70 -1.63 -6.19
C ILE A 127 8.79 -1.25 -7.19
N LEU A 128 8.43 -1.07 -8.46
CA LEU A 128 9.38 -0.68 -9.50
C LEU A 128 10.01 0.69 -9.23
N LEU A 129 9.20 1.67 -8.81
CA LEU A 129 9.71 2.99 -8.47
C LEU A 129 10.66 2.96 -7.27
N LYS A 130 10.35 2.18 -6.24
CA LYS A 130 11.22 2.02 -5.07
C LYS A 130 12.55 1.36 -5.44
N ARG A 131 12.53 0.34 -6.30
CA ARG A 131 13.73 -0.29 -6.81
C ARG A 131 14.59 0.68 -7.62
N LEU A 132 13.96 1.49 -8.45
CA LEU A 132 14.65 2.50 -9.24
C LEU A 132 15.33 3.55 -8.35
N GLU A 133 14.61 4.06 -7.34
CA GLU A 133 15.18 5.01 -6.37
C GLU A 133 16.38 4.42 -5.64
N GLU A 134 16.31 3.15 -5.24
CA GLU A 134 17.41 2.45 -4.59
C GLU A 134 18.62 2.33 -5.51
N ARG A 135 18.40 1.98 -6.79
CA ARG A 135 19.47 1.93 -7.80
C ARG A 135 20.13 3.28 -8.03
N ILE A 136 19.33 4.33 -8.09
CA ILE A 136 19.86 5.70 -8.24
C ILE A 136 20.76 6.05 -7.05
N ARG A 137 20.33 5.74 -5.83
CA ARG A 137 21.15 5.99 -4.63
C ARG A 137 22.45 5.21 -4.64
N GLU A 138 22.44 3.95 -5.11
CA GLU A 138 23.67 3.14 -5.24
C GLU A 138 24.64 3.75 -6.23
N VAL A 139 24.14 4.20 -7.40
CA VAL A 139 24.96 4.85 -8.42
C VAL A 139 25.55 6.15 -7.91
N GLU A 140 24.76 6.98 -7.23
CA GLU A 140 25.24 8.24 -6.64
C GLU A 140 26.35 7.99 -5.60
N ARG A 141 26.18 6.98 -4.74
CA ARG A 141 27.23 6.61 -3.77
C ARG A 141 28.51 6.18 -4.46
N ALA A 142 28.40 5.34 -5.49
CA ALA A 142 29.55 4.87 -6.25
C ALA A 142 30.28 6.04 -6.94
N GLN A 143 29.55 7.01 -7.50
CA GLN A 143 30.15 8.21 -8.11
C GLN A 143 30.86 9.08 -7.08
N ASN A 144 30.26 9.26 -5.90
CA ASN A 144 30.87 10.03 -4.83
C ASN A 144 32.16 9.39 -4.32
N GLU A 145 32.19 8.08 -4.15
CA GLU A 145 33.37 7.32 -3.75
C GLU A 145 34.49 7.45 -4.81
N LEU A 146 34.14 7.34 -6.09
CA LEU A 146 35.06 7.49 -7.19
C LEU A 146 35.66 8.91 -7.21
N THR A 147 34.85 9.93 -7.00
CA THR A 147 35.27 11.32 -6.92
C THR A 147 36.26 11.54 -5.78
N GLU A 148 36.04 10.94 -4.62
CA GLU A 148 36.96 11.03 -3.48
C GLU A 148 38.29 10.35 -3.78
N VAL A 149 38.28 9.19 -4.42
CA VAL A 149 39.50 8.49 -4.84
C VAL A 149 40.28 9.35 -5.82
N GLN A 150 39.62 9.96 -6.80
CA GLN A 150 40.25 10.85 -7.77
C GLN A 150 40.91 12.06 -7.07
N LYS A 151 40.25 12.67 -6.10
CA LYS A 151 40.80 13.77 -5.31
C LYS A 151 42.06 13.34 -4.55
N GLN A 152 42.03 12.16 -3.95
CA GLN A 152 43.20 11.63 -3.23
C GLN A 152 44.38 11.39 -4.17
N ILE A 153 44.14 10.85 -5.35
CA ILE A 153 45.19 10.64 -6.36
C ILE A 153 45.81 11.98 -6.80
N LEU A 154 44.98 12.99 -7.05
CA LEU A 154 45.46 14.33 -7.40
C LEU A 154 46.33 14.95 -6.30
N ARG A 155 46.00 14.72 -5.03
CA ARG A 155 46.80 15.18 -3.90
C ARG A 155 48.19 14.51 -3.85
N ILE A 156 48.23 13.24 -4.21
CA ILE A 156 49.52 12.48 -4.21
C ILE A 156 50.44 12.96 -5.29
N PHE A 157 49.93 13.32 -6.47
CA PHE A 157 50.69 13.73 -7.62
C PHE A 157 50.86 15.26 -7.77
N ALA A 158 50.28 16.01 -6.86
CA ALA A 158 50.46 17.43 -6.82
C ALA A 158 51.65 17.78 -5.92
#